data_c226cf06125b0968b3699c2db5083d6e
#
_entry.id   c226cf06125b0968b3699c2db5083d6e
#
_cell.length_a   1.000
_cell.length_b   1.000
_cell.length_c   1.000
_cell.angle_alpha   90.00
_cell.angle_beta   90.00
_cell.angle_gamma   90.00
#
_symmetry.space_group_name_H-M   'P 1'
#
loop_
_entity.id
_entity.type
_entity.pdbx_description
1 polymer ?
#
loop_
_entity_poly.entity_id
_entity_poly.type
_entity_poly.pdbx_seq_one_letter_code
_entity_poly.pdbx_strand_id
1 'polypeptide(L)'
;MENKKTALIVEGGGQRGVFSFGITDTFIKENYDPFDIYIGVSNGVAVLCWYLIRETDNNLEKMLYAARGDYLDYKNIFTGGDIIKFHKMYEDGEKLFKPNMEKIKLNVQGKKYIAVVTDAISAQAEYLEFGDEEWMPKMIASGTLPVLVRTPSIIDGKRKFDGGVADPLPVKKAYELGAKRIVIIRTYEKAFKRKLKLENYIGAFFSKEFPELRKALLSHDKTYNKALDFIQNPPK
;
A
#
# COMPACT_ATOMS: atom_id res chain seq x y z
N MET A 1 9.25 -28.82 15.65
CA MET A 1 9.50 -27.37 15.87
C MET A 1 8.41 -26.63 15.11
N GLU A 2 7.58 -25.84 15.78
CA GLU A 2 6.57 -25.00 15.11
C GLU A 2 7.28 -24.09 14.10
N ASN A 3 6.88 -24.20 12.83
CA ASN A 3 7.47 -23.38 11.76
C ASN A 3 7.04 -21.92 12.01
N LYS A 4 7.94 -21.11 12.55
CA LYS A 4 7.67 -19.72 12.93
C LYS A 4 7.53 -18.89 11.66
N LYS A 5 6.30 -18.55 11.28
CA LYS A 5 6.02 -17.71 10.10
C LYS A 5 6.76 -16.37 10.16
N THR A 6 7.28 -15.97 9.00
CA THR A 6 7.94 -14.68 8.80
C THR A 6 7.11 -13.82 7.87
N ALA A 7 6.87 -12.56 8.23
CA ALA A 7 6.15 -11.60 7.40
C ALA A 7 7.09 -10.52 6.84
N LEU A 8 6.82 -10.10 5.60
CA LEU A 8 7.36 -8.88 5.00
C LEU A 8 6.24 -7.86 4.87
N ILE A 9 6.42 -6.71 5.51
CA ILE A 9 5.52 -5.56 5.39
C ILE A 9 6.22 -4.47 4.58
N VAL A 10 5.55 -3.92 3.57
CA VAL A 10 6.05 -2.79 2.80
C VAL A 10 5.12 -1.61 2.99
N GLU A 11 5.66 -0.57 3.65
CA GLU A 11 4.95 0.69 3.91
C GLU A 11 4.65 1.42 2.60
N GLY A 12 3.51 2.09 2.54
CA GLY A 12 3.16 3.02 1.49
C GLY A 12 4.02 4.29 1.52
N GLY A 13 3.92 5.10 0.50
CA GLY A 13 4.66 6.36 0.49
C GLY A 13 4.73 7.05 -0.88
N GLY A 14 3.93 6.62 -1.85
CA GLY A 14 3.97 7.15 -3.21
C GLY A 14 5.40 7.06 -3.76
N GLN A 15 5.97 8.18 -4.18
CA GLN A 15 7.31 8.24 -4.79
C GLN A 15 8.46 7.78 -3.86
N ARG A 16 8.28 7.81 -2.54
CA ARG A 16 9.28 7.26 -1.60
C ARG A 16 9.46 5.75 -1.73
N GLY A 17 8.53 5.06 -2.40
CA GLY A 17 8.63 3.64 -2.70
C GLY A 17 9.86 3.26 -3.53
N VAL A 18 10.55 4.22 -4.17
CA VAL A 18 11.84 3.96 -4.83
C VAL A 18 12.86 3.34 -3.87
N PHE A 19 12.86 3.76 -2.60
CA PHE A 19 13.69 3.16 -1.55
C PHE A 19 13.30 1.69 -1.30
N SER A 20 12.00 1.43 -1.22
CA SER A 20 11.48 0.06 -1.00
C SER A 20 11.83 -0.85 -2.18
N PHE A 21 11.76 -0.37 -3.42
CA PHE A 21 12.23 -1.10 -4.60
C PHE A 21 13.71 -1.45 -4.51
N GLY A 22 14.59 -0.51 -4.11
CA GLY A 22 16.02 -0.80 -3.96
C GLY A 22 16.30 -1.92 -2.96
N ILE A 23 15.53 -2.00 -1.86
CA ILE A 23 15.64 -3.09 -0.88
C ILE A 23 15.15 -4.41 -1.49
N THR A 24 13.97 -4.42 -2.13
CA THR A 24 13.42 -5.65 -2.73
C THR A 24 14.26 -6.16 -3.90
N ASP A 25 14.86 -5.27 -4.69
CA ASP A 25 15.81 -5.63 -5.75
C ASP A 25 17.05 -6.32 -5.16
N THR A 26 17.54 -5.84 -4.01
CA THR A 26 18.63 -6.51 -3.31
C THR A 26 18.20 -7.89 -2.82
N PHE A 27 17.00 -8.02 -2.26
CA PHE A 27 16.47 -9.33 -1.84
C PHE A 27 16.37 -10.30 -3.02
N ILE A 28 15.95 -9.84 -4.20
CA ILE A 28 15.89 -10.68 -5.41
C ILE A 28 17.30 -11.13 -5.82
N LYS A 29 18.28 -10.21 -5.89
CA LYS A 29 19.66 -10.49 -6.29
C LYS A 29 20.34 -11.48 -5.35
N GLU A 30 20.08 -11.37 -4.05
CA GLU A 30 20.61 -12.26 -3.02
C GLU A 30 19.76 -13.54 -2.84
N ASN A 31 18.73 -13.75 -3.64
CA ASN A 31 17.77 -14.85 -3.52
C ASN A 31 17.19 -14.99 -2.10
N TYR A 32 16.94 -13.84 -1.46
CA TYR A 32 16.45 -13.76 -0.08
C TYR A 32 14.93 -13.65 -0.05
N ASP A 33 14.24 -14.74 0.29
CA ASP A 33 12.78 -14.80 0.43
C ASP A 33 12.33 -15.77 1.54
N PRO A 34 12.62 -15.47 2.80
CA PRO A 34 12.21 -16.31 3.93
C PRO A 34 10.77 -16.03 4.38
N PHE A 35 9.93 -15.40 3.56
CA PHE A 35 8.65 -14.88 3.96
C PHE A 35 7.50 -15.82 3.62
N ASP A 36 6.58 -15.99 4.57
CA ASP A 36 5.31 -16.73 4.46
C ASP A 36 4.13 -15.78 4.22
N ILE A 37 4.29 -14.50 4.60
CA ILE A 37 3.23 -13.49 4.56
C ILE A 37 3.83 -12.19 4.01
N TYR A 38 3.17 -11.64 2.99
CA TYR A 38 3.50 -10.34 2.40
C TYR A 38 2.32 -9.40 2.59
N ILE A 39 2.56 -8.22 3.15
CA ILE A 39 1.51 -7.21 3.33
C ILE A 39 2.00 -5.88 2.77
N GLY A 40 1.31 -5.41 1.73
CA GLY A 40 1.57 -4.12 1.11
C GLY A 40 0.52 -3.08 1.45
N VAL A 41 0.94 -1.84 1.59
CA VAL A 41 0.07 -0.68 1.79
C VAL A 41 0.33 0.33 0.68
N SER A 42 -0.73 0.78 -0.03
CA SER A 42 -0.56 1.80 -1.07
C SER A 42 0.50 1.36 -2.11
N ASN A 43 1.48 2.20 -2.43
CA ASN A 43 2.58 1.80 -3.32
C ASN A 43 3.37 0.56 -2.85
N GLY A 44 3.31 0.22 -1.57
CA GLY A 44 3.92 -1.01 -1.04
C GLY A 44 3.34 -2.30 -1.66
N VAL A 45 2.07 -2.28 -2.13
CA VAL A 45 1.48 -3.38 -2.91
C VAL A 45 2.20 -3.53 -4.24
N ALA A 46 2.42 -2.43 -4.97
CA ALA A 46 3.14 -2.47 -6.24
C ALA A 46 4.59 -2.97 -6.07
N VAL A 47 5.29 -2.50 -5.03
CA VAL A 47 6.65 -2.98 -4.70
C VAL A 47 6.67 -4.49 -4.49
N LEU A 48 5.73 -5.04 -3.70
CA LEU A 48 5.63 -6.48 -3.47
C LEU A 48 5.21 -7.25 -4.74
N CYS A 49 4.37 -6.67 -5.59
CA CYS A 49 4.02 -7.25 -6.88
C CYS A 49 5.27 -7.54 -7.70
N TRP A 50 6.13 -6.54 -7.91
CA TRP A 50 7.38 -6.70 -8.67
C TRP A 50 8.40 -7.58 -7.96
N TYR A 51 8.49 -7.53 -6.63
CA TYR A 51 9.31 -8.44 -5.85
C TYR A 51 8.90 -9.91 -6.07
N LEU A 52 7.59 -10.20 -6.09
CA LEU A 52 7.07 -11.56 -6.28
C LEU A 52 7.15 -12.03 -7.74
N ILE A 53 7.17 -11.11 -8.72
CA ILE A 53 7.50 -11.45 -10.11
C ILE A 53 8.98 -11.81 -10.27
N ARG A 54 9.84 -11.43 -9.33
CA ARG A 54 11.30 -11.64 -9.40
C ARG A 54 11.95 -10.88 -10.55
N GLU A 55 11.51 -9.67 -10.80
CA GLU A 55 12.09 -8.78 -11.79
C GLU A 55 12.71 -7.56 -11.13
N THR A 56 13.98 -7.30 -11.42
CA THR A 56 14.72 -6.11 -10.95
C THR A 56 14.86 -5.05 -12.04
N ASP A 57 14.69 -5.46 -13.30
CA ASP A 57 14.85 -4.57 -14.43
C ASP A 57 13.74 -3.52 -14.45
N ASN A 58 14.15 -2.28 -14.74
CA ASN A 58 13.24 -1.15 -14.91
C ASN A 58 12.41 -0.74 -13.69
N ASN A 59 12.72 -1.18 -12.45
CA ASN A 59 11.96 -0.76 -11.28
C ASN A 59 12.04 0.75 -11.02
N LEU A 60 13.21 1.36 -11.27
CA LEU A 60 13.34 2.82 -11.26
C LEU A 60 12.50 3.46 -12.37
N GLU A 61 12.47 2.90 -13.57
CA GLU A 61 11.66 3.39 -14.68
C GLU A 61 10.16 3.32 -14.37
N LYS A 62 9.70 2.23 -13.74
CA LYS A 62 8.31 2.09 -13.26
C LYS A 62 7.94 3.21 -12.27
N MET A 63 8.85 3.55 -11.36
CA MET A 63 8.64 4.65 -10.42
C MET A 63 8.64 6.02 -11.11
N LEU A 64 9.56 6.24 -12.06
CA LEU A 64 9.61 7.47 -12.84
C LEU A 64 8.38 7.62 -13.74
N TYR A 65 7.89 6.51 -14.30
CA TYR A 65 6.65 6.49 -15.07
C TYR A 65 5.46 6.96 -14.21
N ALA A 66 5.30 6.41 -13.02
CA ALA A 66 4.24 6.83 -12.09
C ALA A 66 4.40 8.29 -11.60
N ALA A 67 5.59 8.88 -11.73
CA ALA A 67 5.88 10.27 -11.38
C ALA A 67 5.62 11.26 -12.53
N ARG A 68 5.33 10.78 -13.75
CA ARG A 68 5.09 11.66 -14.90
C ARG A 68 3.87 12.54 -14.67
N GLY A 69 3.98 13.80 -15.08
CA GLY A 69 2.90 14.79 -14.94
C GLY A 69 1.67 14.52 -15.81
N ASP A 70 1.75 13.58 -16.76
CA ASP A 70 0.69 13.27 -17.73
C ASP A 70 -0.62 12.77 -17.09
N TYR A 71 -0.51 12.22 -15.87
CA TYR A 71 -1.66 11.72 -15.10
C TYR A 71 -2.16 12.73 -14.05
N LEU A 72 -1.55 13.92 -13.98
CA LEU A 72 -1.94 14.96 -13.02
C LEU A 72 -2.90 15.97 -13.68
N ASP A 73 -4.01 16.24 -13.00
CA ASP A 73 -4.96 17.28 -13.38
C ASP A 73 -5.12 18.29 -12.24
N TYR A 74 -4.24 19.28 -12.24
CA TYR A 74 -4.19 20.30 -11.18
C TYR A 74 -5.44 21.18 -11.11
N LYS A 75 -6.22 21.29 -12.20
CA LYS A 75 -7.49 22.03 -12.20
C LYS A 75 -8.47 21.43 -11.19
N ASN A 76 -8.41 20.12 -11.01
CA ASN A 76 -9.26 19.38 -10.09
C ASN A 76 -9.01 19.72 -8.59
N ILE A 77 -7.92 20.39 -8.25
CA ILE A 77 -7.72 20.96 -6.91
C ILE A 77 -8.88 21.92 -6.58
N PHE A 78 -9.34 22.69 -7.55
CA PHE A 78 -10.39 23.71 -7.37
C PHE A 78 -11.78 23.20 -7.75
N THR A 79 -11.90 22.28 -8.70
CA THR A 79 -13.18 21.81 -9.23
C THR A 79 -13.76 20.59 -8.49
N GLY A 80 -12.97 19.89 -7.68
CA GLY A 80 -13.45 18.77 -6.87
C GLY A 80 -13.28 17.38 -7.50
N GLY A 81 -12.66 17.25 -8.68
CA GLY A 81 -12.35 15.96 -9.33
C GLY A 81 -11.06 15.32 -8.80
N ASP A 82 -10.71 14.16 -9.38
CA ASP A 82 -9.47 13.46 -9.06
C ASP A 82 -8.26 14.23 -9.58
N ILE A 83 -7.27 14.47 -8.71
CA ILE A 83 -6.02 15.16 -9.06
C ILE A 83 -5.11 14.22 -9.84
N ILE A 84 -5.15 12.91 -9.53
CA ILE A 84 -4.42 11.88 -10.26
C ILE A 84 -5.41 10.97 -10.97
N LYS A 85 -5.23 10.78 -12.27
CA LYS A 85 -5.96 9.80 -13.09
C LYS A 85 -5.41 8.39 -12.85
N PHE A 86 -5.64 7.89 -11.64
CA PHE A 86 -4.97 6.70 -11.09
C PHE A 86 -5.28 5.44 -11.90
N HIS A 87 -6.55 5.19 -12.26
CA HIS A 87 -6.94 4.05 -13.10
C HIS A 87 -6.18 4.06 -14.43
N LYS A 88 -6.19 5.20 -15.13
CA LYS A 88 -5.49 5.32 -16.41
C LYS A 88 -3.99 5.09 -16.27
N MET A 89 -3.37 5.60 -15.22
CA MET A 89 -1.94 5.40 -14.96
C MET A 89 -1.61 3.91 -14.80
N TYR A 90 -2.44 3.15 -14.09
CA TYR A 90 -2.22 1.72 -13.90
C TYR A 90 -2.51 0.90 -15.16
N GLU A 91 -3.57 1.19 -15.89
CA GLU A 91 -3.90 0.54 -17.16
C GLU A 91 -2.81 0.74 -18.22
N ASP A 92 -2.31 1.97 -18.35
CA ASP A 92 -1.22 2.27 -19.29
C ASP A 92 0.09 1.63 -18.82
N GLY A 93 0.34 1.60 -17.49
CA GLY A 93 1.49 0.93 -16.89
C GLY A 93 1.47 -0.59 -17.09
N GLU A 94 0.31 -1.23 -16.98
CA GLU A 94 0.15 -2.65 -17.26
C GLU A 94 0.52 -2.99 -18.70
N LYS A 95 0.02 -2.19 -19.68
CA LYS A 95 0.35 -2.37 -21.10
C LYS A 95 1.85 -2.21 -21.37
N LEU A 96 2.49 -1.28 -20.68
CA LEU A 96 3.89 -0.95 -20.86
C LEU A 96 4.82 -2.00 -20.21
N PHE A 97 4.58 -2.35 -18.96
CA PHE A 97 5.47 -3.19 -18.15
C PHE A 97 5.06 -4.66 -18.12
N LYS A 98 3.83 -4.99 -18.51
CA LYS A 98 3.29 -6.36 -18.67
C LYS A 98 3.64 -7.30 -17.51
N PRO A 99 3.17 -7.01 -16.29
CA PRO A 99 3.50 -7.82 -15.12
C PRO A 99 3.08 -9.27 -15.30
N ASN A 100 3.99 -10.20 -15.01
CA ASN A 100 3.72 -11.64 -15.14
C ASN A 100 3.00 -12.15 -13.87
N MET A 101 1.67 -12.14 -13.90
CA MET A 101 0.83 -12.57 -12.77
C MET A 101 0.94 -14.06 -12.46
N GLU A 102 1.25 -14.91 -13.44
CA GLU A 102 1.48 -16.33 -13.18
C GLU A 102 2.70 -16.57 -12.28
N LYS A 103 3.75 -15.76 -12.44
CA LYS A 103 4.89 -15.81 -11.51
C LYS A 103 4.47 -15.45 -10.07
N ILE A 104 3.57 -14.48 -9.88
CA ILE A 104 3.05 -14.15 -8.55
C ILE A 104 2.30 -15.34 -7.98
N LYS A 105 1.36 -15.94 -8.72
CA LYS A 105 0.58 -17.11 -8.28
C LYS A 105 1.51 -18.25 -7.83
N LEU A 106 2.57 -18.52 -8.60
CA LEU A 106 3.55 -19.55 -8.24
C LEU A 106 4.34 -19.20 -6.97
N ASN A 107 4.82 -17.96 -6.87
CA ASN A 107 5.69 -17.53 -5.75
C ASN A 107 4.94 -17.32 -4.44
N VAL A 108 3.61 -17.16 -4.48
CA VAL A 108 2.77 -17.07 -3.28
C VAL A 108 2.08 -18.39 -2.94
N GLN A 109 2.33 -19.47 -3.66
CA GLN A 109 1.73 -20.77 -3.39
C GLN A 109 2.06 -21.22 -1.96
N GLY A 110 1.02 -21.46 -1.13
CA GLY A 110 1.17 -21.77 0.29
C GLY A 110 1.53 -20.59 1.20
N LYS A 111 1.62 -19.39 0.66
CA LYS A 111 1.91 -18.12 1.34
C LYS A 111 0.71 -17.18 1.27
N LYS A 112 0.79 -16.04 1.95
CA LYS A 112 -0.24 -14.98 1.85
C LYS A 112 0.36 -13.72 1.26
N TYR A 113 -0.32 -13.16 0.25
CA TYR A 113 -0.03 -11.82 -0.24
C TYR A 113 -1.29 -10.96 -0.06
N ILE A 114 -1.16 -9.85 0.66
CA ILE A 114 -2.27 -9.03 1.15
C ILE A 114 -2.06 -7.59 0.75
N ALA A 115 -3.08 -6.99 0.13
CA ALA A 115 -3.21 -5.56 -0.08
C ALA A 115 -4.11 -4.96 1.01
N VAL A 116 -3.65 -3.90 1.68
CA VAL A 116 -4.45 -3.19 2.68
C VAL A 116 -5.27 -2.11 2.01
N VAL A 117 -6.55 -2.04 2.33
CA VAL A 117 -7.46 -0.97 1.90
C VAL A 117 -8.23 -0.40 3.10
N THR A 118 -8.80 0.78 2.95
CA THR A 118 -9.68 1.40 3.94
C THR A 118 -11.12 1.38 3.42
N ASP A 119 -12.05 0.79 4.17
CA ASP A 119 -13.46 0.90 3.85
C ASP A 119 -13.94 2.35 4.01
N ALA A 120 -14.59 2.89 2.98
CA ALA A 120 -14.94 4.32 2.95
C ALA A 120 -15.99 4.69 4.01
N ILE A 121 -16.85 3.77 4.40
CA ILE A 121 -17.97 4.03 5.33
C ILE A 121 -17.52 3.90 6.77
N SER A 122 -16.88 2.78 7.12
CA SER A 122 -16.45 2.48 8.50
C SER A 122 -15.07 3.04 8.83
N ALA A 123 -14.29 3.41 7.82
CA ALA A 123 -12.86 3.77 7.93
C ALA A 123 -11.99 2.67 8.57
N GLN A 124 -12.46 1.42 8.59
CA GLN A 124 -11.68 0.28 9.08
C GLN A 124 -10.77 -0.26 7.98
N ALA A 125 -9.63 -0.82 8.41
CA ALA A 125 -8.75 -1.53 7.48
C ALA A 125 -9.37 -2.85 7.06
N GLU A 126 -9.32 -3.12 5.77
CA GLU A 126 -9.59 -4.44 5.19
C GLU A 126 -8.33 -4.97 4.51
N TYR A 127 -8.19 -6.30 4.54
CA TYR A 127 -6.99 -7.00 4.13
C TYR A 127 -7.37 -7.96 3.00
N LEU A 128 -7.18 -7.51 1.77
CA LEU A 128 -7.59 -8.24 0.57
C LEU A 128 -6.46 -9.17 0.12
N GLU A 129 -6.77 -10.45 -0.09
CA GLU A 129 -5.81 -11.35 -0.71
C GLU A 129 -5.55 -10.91 -2.15
N PHE A 130 -4.27 -10.92 -2.54
CA PHE A 130 -3.78 -10.41 -3.79
C PHE A 130 -3.13 -11.54 -4.60
N GLY A 131 -3.13 -11.41 -5.93
CA GLY A 131 -2.52 -12.40 -6.83
C GLY A 131 -3.53 -13.21 -7.62
N ASP A 132 -4.82 -12.88 -7.53
CA ASP A 132 -5.90 -13.39 -8.37
C ASP A 132 -6.12 -12.51 -9.63
N GLU A 133 -7.20 -12.78 -10.36
CA GLU A 133 -7.56 -12.02 -11.57
C GLU A 133 -7.96 -10.56 -11.27
N GLU A 134 -8.36 -10.27 -10.04
CA GLU A 134 -8.74 -8.92 -9.58
C GLU A 134 -7.56 -8.12 -8.98
N TRP A 135 -6.33 -8.51 -9.28
CA TRP A 135 -5.14 -7.89 -8.71
C TRP A 135 -5.05 -6.39 -8.96
N MET A 136 -5.38 -5.93 -10.17
CA MET A 136 -5.26 -4.51 -10.53
C MET A 136 -6.27 -3.63 -9.78
N PRO A 137 -7.58 -3.93 -9.74
CA PRO A 137 -8.52 -3.20 -8.89
C PRO A 137 -8.07 -3.11 -7.43
N LYS A 138 -7.55 -4.19 -6.85
CA LYS A 138 -7.06 -4.21 -5.45
C LYS A 138 -5.82 -3.31 -5.27
N MET A 139 -4.89 -3.31 -6.23
CA MET A 139 -3.71 -2.43 -6.22
C MET A 139 -4.13 -0.96 -6.31
N ILE A 140 -5.03 -0.63 -7.23
CA ILE A 140 -5.58 0.72 -7.38
C ILE A 140 -6.27 1.16 -6.08
N ALA A 141 -7.14 0.31 -5.52
CA ALA A 141 -7.87 0.61 -4.29
C ALA A 141 -6.91 0.90 -3.11
N SER A 142 -5.84 0.09 -2.97
CA SER A 142 -4.83 0.31 -1.93
C SER A 142 -4.09 1.63 -2.07
N GLY A 143 -4.00 2.18 -3.29
CA GLY A 143 -3.34 3.46 -3.58
C GLY A 143 -4.28 4.66 -3.72
N THR A 144 -5.60 4.48 -3.63
CA THR A 144 -6.61 5.54 -3.81
C THR A 144 -6.62 6.49 -2.60
N LEU A 145 -5.63 7.40 -2.54
CA LEU A 145 -5.46 8.34 -1.43
C LEU A 145 -6.48 9.48 -1.54
N PRO A 146 -7.36 9.72 -0.55
CA PRO A 146 -8.48 10.67 -0.63
C PRO A 146 -8.11 12.12 -0.96
N VAL A 147 -6.88 12.54 -0.71
CA VAL A 147 -6.39 13.88 -1.06
C VAL A 147 -6.08 14.04 -2.55
N LEU A 148 -5.73 12.93 -3.22
CA LEU A 148 -5.31 12.90 -4.63
C LEU A 148 -6.37 12.30 -5.55
N VAL A 149 -7.10 11.31 -5.04
CA VAL A 149 -8.16 10.59 -5.76
C VAL A 149 -9.41 10.62 -4.86
N ARG A 150 -10.36 11.47 -5.22
CA ARG A 150 -11.58 11.71 -4.43
C ARG A 150 -12.66 10.68 -4.71
N THR A 151 -12.61 10.09 -5.90
CA THR A 151 -13.49 8.99 -6.29
C THR A 151 -12.99 7.69 -5.63
N PRO A 152 -13.77 7.05 -4.76
CA PRO A 152 -13.37 5.79 -4.14
C PRO A 152 -13.31 4.67 -5.19
N SER A 153 -12.38 3.75 -5.03
CA SER A 153 -12.36 2.49 -5.78
C SER A 153 -13.50 1.58 -5.31
N ILE A 154 -14.02 0.76 -6.22
CA ILE A 154 -15.09 -0.21 -5.89
C ILE A 154 -14.48 -1.62 -5.92
N ILE A 155 -14.57 -2.32 -4.79
CA ILE A 155 -14.21 -3.74 -4.65
C ILE A 155 -15.42 -4.45 -4.02
N ASP A 156 -15.92 -5.49 -4.66
CA ASP A 156 -17.10 -6.24 -4.22
C ASP A 156 -18.30 -5.34 -3.90
N GLY A 157 -18.55 -4.32 -4.73
CA GLY A 157 -19.63 -3.36 -4.54
C GLY A 157 -19.44 -2.38 -3.39
N LYS A 158 -18.30 -2.42 -2.68
CA LYS A 158 -17.98 -1.53 -1.56
C LYS A 158 -16.95 -0.48 -1.96
N ARG A 159 -17.12 0.72 -1.42
CA ARG A 159 -16.22 1.87 -1.66
C ARG A 159 -14.97 1.77 -0.80
N LYS A 160 -13.78 1.85 -1.42
CA LYS A 160 -12.47 1.70 -0.79
C LYS A 160 -11.56 2.87 -1.09
N PHE A 161 -10.71 3.17 -0.10
CA PHE A 161 -9.63 4.14 -0.19
C PHE A 161 -8.29 3.51 0.21
N ASP A 162 -7.21 4.29 0.09
CA ASP A 162 -5.84 3.89 0.44
C ASP A 162 -5.76 3.27 1.84
N GLY A 163 -5.15 2.09 1.91
CA GLY A 163 -5.00 1.34 3.16
C GLY A 163 -4.22 2.08 4.23
N GLY A 164 -3.32 2.98 3.81
CA GLY A 164 -2.53 3.79 4.73
C GLY A 164 -3.36 4.73 5.61
N VAL A 165 -4.63 5.00 5.28
CA VAL A 165 -5.52 5.79 6.13
C VAL A 165 -5.87 5.03 7.42
N ALA A 166 -6.24 3.74 7.29
CA ALA A 166 -6.69 2.91 8.41
C ALA A 166 -5.56 2.12 9.08
N ASP A 167 -4.64 1.55 8.29
CA ASP A 167 -3.51 0.77 8.82
C ASP A 167 -2.25 0.97 7.98
N PRO A 168 -1.48 2.03 8.23
CA PRO A 168 -0.28 2.37 7.46
C PRO A 168 0.90 1.42 7.68
N LEU A 169 0.92 0.70 8.81
CA LEU A 169 1.95 -0.27 9.19
C LEU A 169 1.28 -1.50 9.82
N PRO A 170 0.81 -2.48 9.02
CA PRO A 170 -0.05 -3.58 9.44
C PRO A 170 0.68 -4.66 10.25
N VAL A 171 1.45 -4.25 11.25
CA VAL A 171 2.25 -5.14 12.11
C VAL A 171 1.38 -5.99 13.01
N LYS A 172 0.29 -5.41 13.53
CA LYS A 172 -0.68 -6.14 14.34
C LYS A 172 -1.34 -7.24 13.51
N LYS A 173 -1.71 -6.93 12.26
CA LYS A 173 -2.30 -7.92 11.35
C LYS A 173 -1.34 -9.06 11.03
N ALA A 174 -0.08 -8.77 10.76
CA ALA A 174 0.93 -9.80 10.55
C ALA A 174 1.09 -10.72 11.77
N TYR A 175 1.09 -10.14 12.98
CA TYR A 175 1.12 -10.89 14.23
C TYR A 175 -0.12 -11.79 14.40
N GLU A 176 -1.32 -11.27 14.14
CA GLU A 176 -2.59 -12.02 14.16
C GLU A 176 -2.62 -13.20 13.16
N LEU A 177 -1.94 -13.05 12.02
CA LEU A 177 -1.76 -14.11 11.02
C LEU A 177 -0.70 -15.16 11.43
N GLY A 178 -0.11 -15.02 12.62
CA GLY A 178 0.83 -15.97 13.20
C GLY A 178 2.29 -15.68 12.88
N ALA A 179 2.64 -14.51 12.34
CA ALA A 179 4.03 -14.14 12.13
C ALA A 179 4.74 -13.98 13.48
N LYS A 180 5.88 -14.67 13.64
CA LYS A 180 6.78 -14.54 14.79
C LYS A 180 8.01 -13.70 14.48
N ARG A 181 8.30 -13.47 13.21
CA ARG A 181 9.30 -12.52 12.71
C ARG A 181 8.62 -11.60 11.71
N ILE A 182 8.88 -10.32 11.82
CA ILE A 182 8.28 -9.31 10.94
C ILE A 182 9.40 -8.41 10.45
N VAL A 183 9.65 -8.43 9.14
CA VAL A 183 10.52 -7.48 8.46
C VAL A 183 9.64 -6.35 7.93
N ILE A 184 10.01 -5.11 8.18
CA ILE A 184 9.24 -3.95 7.76
C ILE A 184 10.14 -3.04 6.94
N ILE A 185 9.79 -2.83 5.67
CA ILE A 185 10.41 -1.81 4.83
C ILE A 185 9.61 -0.53 5.04
N ARG A 186 10.22 0.44 5.69
CA ARG A 186 9.62 1.76 5.97
C ARG A 186 10.20 2.81 5.04
N THR A 187 9.36 3.76 4.64
CA THR A 187 9.73 4.89 3.77
C THR A 187 10.17 6.12 4.57
N TYR A 188 10.22 6.01 5.89
CA TYR A 188 10.72 7.02 6.83
C TYR A 188 11.83 6.46 7.71
N GLU A 189 12.68 7.33 8.20
CA GLU A 189 13.75 6.99 9.16
C GLU A 189 13.20 6.37 10.45
N LYS A 190 14.06 5.63 11.18
CA LYS A 190 13.66 4.91 12.41
C LYS A 190 13.06 5.84 13.48
N ALA A 191 13.61 7.03 13.65
CA ALA A 191 13.18 8.00 14.67
C ALA A 191 11.93 8.79 14.28
N PHE A 192 11.44 8.65 13.03
CA PHE A 192 10.29 9.41 12.57
C PHE A 192 9.04 9.10 13.37
N LYS A 193 8.38 10.16 13.84
CA LYS A 193 7.01 10.15 14.37
C LYS A 193 6.13 11.01 13.50
N ARG A 194 4.97 10.48 13.14
CA ARG A 194 4.04 11.19 12.26
C ARG A 194 3.35 12.33 13.00
N LYS A 195 3.25 13.46 12.31
CA LYS A 195 2.40 14.60 12.68
C LYS A 195 1.35 14.81 11.60
N LEU A 196 0.21 15.36 11.93
CA LEU A 196 -0.78 15.79 10.95
C LEU A 196 -0.16 16.84 10.02
N LYS A 197 -0.44 16.70 8.72
CA LYS A 197 0.01 17.62 7.68
C LYS A 197 -1.21 18.24 7.00
N LEU A 198 -0.99 19.31 6.24
CA LEU A 198 -2.03 19.99 5.49
C LEU A 198 -2.83 19.03 4.59
N GLU A 199 -2.16 18.03 4.00
CA GLU A 199 -2.79 16.99 3.19
C GLU A 199 -3.91 16.24 3.92
N ASN A 200 -3.77 15.99 5.23
CA ASN A 200 -4.79 15.34 6.05
C ASN A 200 -6.05 16.20 6.18
N TYR A 201 -5.89 17.51 6.37
CA TYR A 201 -7.01 18.44 6.44
C TYR A 201 -7.71 18.62 5.11
N ILE A 202 -6.94 18.67 4.01
CA ILE A 202 -7.50 18.75 2.64
C ILE A 202 -8.27 17.46 2.33
N GLY A 203 -7.70 16.28 2.57
CA GLY A 203 -8.39 15.01 2.40
C GLY A 203 -9.67 14.92 3.22
N ALA A 204 -9.62 15.33 4.49
CA ALA A 204 -10.79 15.37 5.36
C ALA A 204 -11.86 16.38 4.89
N PHE A 205 -11.46 17.49 4.30
CA PHE A 205 -12.39 18.46 3.71
C PHE A 205 -13.16 17.88 2.53
N PHE A 206 -12.49 17.13 1.65
CA PHE A 206 -13.13 16.50 0.51
C PHE A 206 -13.85 15.19 0.82
N SER A 207 -13.63 14.61 2.00
CA SER A 207 -14.31 13.38 2.45
C SER A 207 -15.57 13.65 3.27
N LYS A 208 -16.32 14.71 2.98
CA LYS A 208 -17.50 15.12 3.77
C LYS A 208 -18.61 14.07 3.77
N GLU A 209 -18.79 13.33 2.69
CA GLU A 209 -19.80 12.26 2.59
C GLU A 209 -19.41 10.98 3.38
N PHE A 210 -18.15 10.91 3.87
CA PHE A 210 -17.62 9.79 4.64
C PHE A 210 -17.16 10.26 6.03
N PRO A 211 -18.06 10.43 7.00
CA PRO A 211 -17.73 11.03 8.31
C PRO A 211 -16.63 10.28 9.08
N GLU A 212 -16.64 8.94 9.05
CA GLU A 212 -15.63 8.14 9.74
C GLU A 212 -14.26 8.22 9.04
N LEU A 213 -14.22 8.19 7.70
CA LEU A 213 -13.00 8.42 6.93
C LEU A 213 -12.39 9.80 7.23
N ARG A 214 -13.24 10.82 7.33
CA ARG A 214 -12.80 12.17 7.72
C ARG A 214 -12.14 12.18 9.10
N LYS A 215 -12.72 11.50 10.10
CA LYS A 215 -12.12 11.35 11.43
C LYS A 215 -10.79 10.60 11.37
N ALA A 216 -10.71 9.52 10.60
CA ALA A 216 -9.49 8.74 10.41
C ALA A 216 -8.36 9.60 9.81
N LEU A 217 -8.66 10.41 8.80
CA LEU A 217 -7.69 11.34 8.20
C LEU A 217 -7.17 12.37 9.21
N LEU A 218 -8.05 12.90 10.07
CA LEU A 218 -7.70 13.87 11.11
C LEU A 218 -7.03 13.26 12.35
N SER A 219 -6.96 11.94 12.44
CA SER A 219 -6.25 11.20 13.50
C SER A 219 -5.15 10.27 12.96
N HIS A 220 -4.76 10.46 11.71
CA HIS A 220 -3.80 9.60 11.02
C HIS A 220 -2.42 9.54 11.69
N ASP A 221 -1.99 10.64 12.32
CA ASP A 221 -0.79 10.69 13.14
C ASP A 221 -0.86 9.72 14.32
N LYS A 222 -1.99 9.67 15.02
CA LYS A 222 -2.23 8.76 16.16
C LYS A 222 -2.20 7.30 15.70
N THR A 223 -2.88 6.99 14.57
CA THR A 223 -2.91 5.65 13.98
C THR A 223 -1.51 5.17 13.63
N TYR A 224 -0.73 6.00 12.93
CA TYR A 224 0.64 5.68 12.56
C TYR A 224 1.54 5.48 13.79
N ASN A 225 1.48 6.40 14.75
CA ASN A 225 2.34 6.35 15.95
C ASN A 225 1.97 5.16 16.85
N LYS A 226 0.70 4.77 16.93
CA LYS A 226 0.26 3.56 17.64
C LYS A 226 0.86 2.28 17.02
N ALA A 227 0.97 2.22 15.69
CA ALA A 227 1.64 1.10 15.03
C ALA A 227 3.15 1.09 15.34
N LEU A 228 3.80 2.25 15.42
CA LEU A 228 5.20 2.36 15.88
C LEU A 228 5.38 1.88 17.31
N ASP A 229 4.46 2.23 18.21
CA ASP A 229 4.51 1.79 19.61
C ASP A 229 4.37 0.27 19.70
N PHE A 230 3.52 -0.35 18.88
CA PHE A 230 3.42 -1.82 18.80
C PHE A 230 4.71 -2.47 18.30
N ILE A 231 5.40 -1.85 17.33
CA ILE A 231 6.70 -2.34 16.84
C ILE A 231 7.77 -2.28 17.94
N GLN A 232 7.77 -1.21 18.75
CA GLN A 232 8.74 -1.01 19.82
C GLN A 232 8.45 -1.90 21.04
N ASN A 233 7.19 -2.18 21.31
CA ASN A 233 6.69 -2.92 22.47
C ASN A 233 5.77 -4.08 22.02
N PRO A 234 6.28 -5.09 21.29
CA PRO A 234 5.47 -6.21 20.83
C PRO A 234 4.95 -7.03 22.03
N PRO A 235 3.76 -7.64 21.92
CA PRO A 235 3.28 -8.57 22.95
C PRO A 235 4.26 -9.74 23.09
N LYS A 236 4.39 -10.24 24.34
CA LYS A 236 5.26 -11.37 24.69
C LYS A 236 4.77 -12.68 24.09
#